data_c8ca09987a9bc71b89f2b890f024f5b4
#
_entry.id   c8ca09987a9bc71b89f2b890f024f5b4
#
_cell.length_a   1.000
_cell.length_b   1.000
_cell.length_c   1.000
_cell.angle_alpha   90.00
_cell.angle_beta   90.00
_cell.angle_gamma   90.00
#
_symmetry.space_group_name_H-M   'P 1'
#
loop_
_entity.id
_entity.type
_entity.pdbx_description
1 polymer ?
#
loop_
_entity_poly.entity_id
_entity_poly.type
_entity_poly.pdbx_seq_one_letter_code
_entity_poly.pdbx_strand_id
1 'polypeptide(L)'
;MAYHFFRVSKVSGATLRQFNLDFSVGVGGFNHDDDVRLVQTFLHIVYFEPTSEENRAQFPPLPDIDDVKVDGICGPITKRYIQHFKDNEREQGLQLHPDAVMDPFRDNDPFSVGTISKTRYAFGVLHNVAGNLQNESGGTNMVVNLLEDERTDPKLKAALRATRKQARQYAR
;
A
#
# COMPACT_ATOMS: atom_id res chain seq x y z
N MET A 1 -10.29 2.50 -9.25
CA MET A 1 -9.01 2.11 -9.91
C MET A 1 -7.85 2.69 -9.13
N ALA A 2 -6.84 1.88 -8.81
CA ALA A 2 -5.58 2.35 -8.24
C ALA A 2 -4.94 3.43 -9.11
N TYR A 3 -4.33 4.44 -8.51
CA TYR A 3 -3.72 5.54 -9.24
C TYR A 3 -2.40 5.99 -8.62
N HIS A 4 -1.59 6.70 -9.37
CA HIS A 4 -0.38 7.34 -8.87
C HIS A 4 -0.47 8.85 -8.98
N PHE A 5 0.25 9.54 -8.10
CA PHE A 5 0.39 10.99 -8.07
C PHE A 5 1.82 11.36 -7.70
N PHE A 6 2.15 12.64 -7.85
CA PHE A 6 3.46 13.16 -7.46
C PHE A 6 3.31 14.11 -6.27
N ARG A 7 4.18 13.92 -5.30
CA ARG A 7 4.28 14.78 -4.12
C ARG A 7 5.70 15.31 -3.99
N VAL A 8 5.84 16.58 -3.64
CA VAL A 8 7.13 17.15 -3.31
C VAL A 8 7.42 16.88 -1.83
N SER A 9 8.56 16.26 -1.54
CA SER A 9 9.02 16.04 -0.17
C SER A 9 9.33 17.38 0.48
N LYS A 10 8.72 17.63 1.65
CA LYS A 10 8.99 18.85 2.43
C LYS A 10 10.40 18.87 3.05
N VAL A 11 11.04 17.71 3.15
CA VAL A 11 12.37 17.56 3.75
C VAL A 11 13.47 17.70 2.69
N SER A 12 13.34 16.97 1.58
CA SER A 12 14.40 16.91 0.55
C SER A 12 14.12 17.78 -0.68
N GLY A 13 12.90 18.30 -0.84
CA GLY A 13 12.47 18.98 -2.06
C GLY A 13 12.29 18.04 -3.27
N ALA A 14 12.61 16.76 -3.13
CA ALA A 14 12.49 15.79 -4.20
C ALA A 14 11.01 15.50 -4.56
N THR A 15 10.77 15.31 -5.85
CA THR A 15 9.46 14.86 -6.32
C THR A 15 9.37 13.35 -6.21
N LEU A 16 8.50 12.87 -5.34
CA LEU A 16 8.26 11.44 -5.09
C LEU A 16 6.99 10.99 -5.79
N ARG A 17 7.07 9.86 -6.49
CA ARG A 17 5.88 9.16 -6.99
C ARG A 17 5.27 8.39 -5.83
N GLN A 18 3.97 8.53 -5.65
CA GLN A 18 3.19 7.83 -4.64
C GLN A 18 1.95 7.20 -5.27
N PHE A 19 1.33 6.27 -4.55
CA PHE A 19 0.19 5.50 -5.03
C PHE A 19 -0.94 5.58 -4.01
N ASN A 20 -2.18 5.56 -4.50
CA ASN A 20 -3.37 5.51 -3.66
C ASN A 20 -4.44 4.61 -4.29
N LEU A 21 -5.38 4.20 -3.47
CA LEU A 21 -6.59 3.50 -3.88
C LEU A 21 -7.66 4.51 -4.30
N ASP A 22 -8.52 4.10 -5.20
CA ASP A 22 -9.76 4.83 -5.52
C ASP A 22 -10.90 4.37 -4.59
N PHE A 23 -10.93 3.08 -4.29
CA PHE A 23 -11.92 2.45 -3.43
C PHE A 23 -11.29 1.60 -2.32
N SER A 24 -12.06 1.36 -1.26
CA SER A 24 -11.63 0.49 -0.15
C SER A 24 -11.47 -0.97 -0.56
N VAL A 25 -10.46 -1.63 0.04
CA VAL A 25 -10.14 -3.05 -0.17
C VAL A 25 -10.22 -3.79 1.14
N GLY A 26 -10.93 -4.93 1.17
CA GLY A 26 -11.08 -5.76 2.36
C GLY A 26 -12.52 -6.18 2.64
N VAL A 27 -12.84 -6.42 3.91
CA VAL A 27 -14.17 -6.89 4.34
C VAL A 27 -15.18 -5.76 4.17
N GLY A 28 -16.17 -5.97 3.28
CA GLY A 28 -17.20 -4.95 2.97
C GLY A 28 -16.70 -3.80 2.08
N GLY A 29 -15.44 -3.84 1.62
CA GLY A 29 -14.92 -2.89 0.65
C GLY A 29 -15.45 -3.13 -0.77
N PHE A 30 -15.27 -2.15 -1.65
CA PHE A 30 -15.62 -2.27 -3.07
C PHE A 30 -14.77 -3.32 -3.79
N ASN A 31 -13.53 -3.53 -3.34
CA ASN A 31 -12.62 -4.55 -3.85
C ASN A 31 -12.43 -4.49 -5.38
N HIS A 32 -12.32 -3.27 -5.94
CA HIS A 32 -11.99 -3.10 -7.34
C HIS A 32 -10.64 -3.77 -7.64
N ASP A 33 -10.55 -4.51 -8.74
CA ASP A 33 -9.43 -5.44 -8.96
C ASP A 33 -8.06 -4.75 -9.02
N ASP A 34 -7.96 -3.55 -9.58
CA ASP A 34 -6.70 -2.78 -9.59
C ASP A 34 -6.31 -2.29 -8.20
N ASP A 35 -7.28 -1.88 -7.36
CA ASP A 35 -7.04 -1.48 -5.97
C ASP A 35 -6.61 -2.67 -5.14
N VAL A 36 -7.23 -3.85 -5.36
CA VAL A 36 -6.83 -5.10 -4.73
C VAL A 36 -5.40 -5.49 -5.12
N ARG A 37 -5.04 -5.42 -6.42
CA ARG A 37 -3.66 -5.69 -6.88
C ARG A 37 -2.65 -4.76 -6.22
N LEU A 38 -2.98 -3.48 -6.07
CA LEU A 38 -2.09 -2.54 -5.42
C LEU A 38 -1.87 -2.90 -3.94
N VAL A 39 -2.94 -3.22 -3.20
CA VAL A 39 -2.84 -3.67 -1.80
C VAL A 39 -2.04 -4.96 -1.69
N GLN A 40 -2.32 -5.95 -2.55
CA GLN A 40 -1.59 -7.23 -2.58
C GLN A 40 -0.09 -7.01 -2.86
N THR A 41 0.25 -6.13 -3.79
CA THR A 41 1.65 -5.78 -4.09
C THR A 41 2.36 -5.20 -2.86
N PHE A 42 1.73 -4.27 -2.15
CA PHE A 42 2.33 -3.69 -0.95
C PHE A 42 2.44 -4.69 0.20
N LEU A 43 1.43 -5.54 0.41
CA LEU A 43 1.49 -6.62 1.40
C LEU A 43 2.61 -7.62 1.06
N HIS A 44 2.76 -7.97 -0.22
CA HIS A 44 3.85 -8.83 -0.67
C HIS A 44 5.23 -8.22 -0.35
N ILE A 45 5.42 -6.93 -0.64
CA ILE A 45 6.65 -6.21 -0.31
C ILE A 45 6.94 -6.26 1.19
N VAL A 46 5.93 -6.01 2.03
CA VAL A 46 6.12 -5.94 3.48
C VAL A 46 6.45 -7.31 4.10
N TYR A 47 5.78 -8.37 3.66
CA TYR A 47 5.88 -9.67 4.32
C TYR A 47 6.84 -10.66 3.65
N PHE A 48 7.09 -10.52 2.35
CA PHE A 48 7.85 -11.52 1.59
C PHE A 48 9.15 -11.00 0.94
N GLU A 49 9.35 -9.67 0.88
CA GLU A 49 10.58 -9.06 0.35
C GLU A 49 11.52 -8.44 1.43
N PRO A 50 11.32 -8.55 2.75
CA PRO A 50 12.24 -7.93 3.70
C PRO A 50 13.64 -8.54 3.56
N THR A 51 14.63 -7.67 3.47
CA THR A 51 16.04 -8.03 3.21
C THR A 51 16.85 -8.18 4.49
N SER A 52 16.41 -7.58 5.61
CA SER A 52 17.07 -7.70 6.91
C SER A 52 16.31 -8.62 7.86
N GLU A 53 17.03 -9.24 8.81
CA GLU A 53 16.40 -10.05 9.88
C GLU A 53 15.51 -9.21 10.79
N GLU A 54 15.91 -7.95 11.04
CA GLU A 54 15.13 -7.02 11.86
C GLU A 54 13.75 -6.72 11.22
N ASN A 55 13.73 -6.43 9.93
CA ASN A 55 12.50 -6.19 9.20
C ASN A 55 11.61 -7.45 9.13
N ARG A 56 12.21 -8.64 8.99
CA ARG A 56 11.47 -9.91 9.05
C ARG A 56 10.86 -10.17 10.42
N ALA A 57 11.56 -9.80 11.49
CA ALA A 57 11.06 -9.93 12.85
C ALA A 57 9.92 -8.94 13.13
N GLN A 58 9.97 -7.74 12.53
CA GLN A 58 8.93 -6.74 12.69
C GLN A 58 7.64 -7.12 11.92
N PHE A 59 7.77 -7.70 10.73
CA PHE A 59 6.66 -8.11 9.87
C PHE A 59 6.73 -9.62 9.56
N PRO A 60 6.49 -10.50 10.54
CA PRO A 60 6.51 -11.94 10.30
C PRO A 60 5.30 -12.33 9.42
N PRO A 61 5.50 -13.12 8.36
CA PRO A 61 4.39 -13.64 7.58
C PRO A 61 3.52 -14.59 8.42
N LEU A 62 2.27 -14.77 8.03
CA LEU A 62 1.39 -15.75 8.64
C LEU A 62 1.93 -17.16 8.40
N PRO A 63 2.02 -18.01 9.45
CA PRO A 63 2.78 -19.27 9.40
C PRO A 63 2.22 -20.33 8.45
N ASP A 64 0.98 -20.20 8.06
CA ASP A 64 0.24 -21.14 7.20
C ASP A 64 0.05 -20.61 5.78
N ILE A 65 0.69 -19.51 5.40
CA ILE A 65 0.52 -18.86 4.10
C ILE A 65 1.87 -18.47 3.54
N ASP A 66 2.22 -19.09 2.42
CA ASP A 66 3.54 -18.92 1.78
C ASP A 66 3.66 -17.62 0.96
N ASP A 67 2.56 -17.05 0.51
CA ASP A 67 2.58 -15.83 -0.32
C ASP A 67 1.21 -15.14 -0.40
N VAL A 68 1.23 -13.83 -0.70
CA VAL A 68 0.06 -13.04 -1.14
C VAL A 68 0.14 -12.86 -2.65
N LYS A 69 -0.64 -13.66 -3.38
CA LYS A 69 -0.68 -13.56 -4.85
C LYS A 69 -1.30 -12.23 -5.30
N VAL A 70 -0.65 -11.59 -6.26
CA VAL A 70 -1.14 -10.35 -6.88
C VAL A 70 -2.09 -10.72 -8.04
N ASP A 71 -3.29 -11.16 -7.71
CA ASP A 71 -4.30 -11.64 -8.67
C ASP A 71 -5.51 -10.71 -8.85
N GLY A 72 -5.63 -9.69 -7.99
CA GLY A 72 -6.76 -8.74 -8.00
C GLY A 72 -8.02 -9.28 -7.31
N ILE A 73 -7.94 -10.43 -6.64
CA ILE A 73 -9.06 -11.04 -5.94
C ILE A 73 -8.91 -10.82 -4.43
N CYS A 74 -9.81 -10.07 -3.81
CA CYS A 74 -9.82 -9.89 -2.36
C CYS A 74 -10.38 -11.13 -1.66
N GLY A 75 -9.62 -12.23 -1.72
CA GLY A 75 -9.94 -13.51 -1.12
C GLY A 75 -9.64 -13.57 0.39
N PRO A 76 -9.85 -14.75 1.02
CA PRO A 76 -9.58 -14.93 2.46
C PRO A 76 -8.14 -14.60 2.84
N ILE A 77 -7.15 -14.96 2.02
CA ILE A 77 -5.72 -14.69 2.26
C ILE A 77 -5.46 -13.19 2.31
N THR A 78 -5.92 -12.44 1.30
CA THR A 78 -5.76 -10.98 1.26
C THR A 78 -6.38 -10.32 2.49
N LYS A 79 -7.60 -10.74 2.88
CA LYS A 79 -8.29 -10.20 4.07
C LYS A 79 -7.54 -10.51 5.37
N ARG A 80 -6.98 -11.71 5.52
CA ARG A 80 -6.17 -12.09 6.68
C ARG A 80 -4.91 -11.24 6.78
N TYR A 81 -4.22 -10.98 5.66
CA TYR A 81 -3.03 -10.12 5.65
C TYR A 81 -3.35 -8.66 5.90
N ILE A 82 -4.48 -8.14 5.42
CA ILE A 82 -4.96 -6.80 5.78
C ILE A 82 -5.15 -6.70 7.30
N GLN A 83 -5.83 -7.66 7.91
CA GLN A 83 -6.03 -7.68 9.35
C GLN A 83 -4.71 -7.82 10.10
N HIS A 84 -3.86 -8.76 9.71
CA HIS A 84 -2.56 -9.01 10.31
C HIS A 84 -1.67 -7.76 10.28
N PHE A 85 -1.60 -7.06 9.14
CA PHE A 85 -0.86 -5.79 9.03
C PHE A 85 -1.38 -4.75 10.02
N LYS A 86 -2.70 -4.56 10.08
CA LYS A 86 -3.30 -3.57 10.98
C LYS A 86 -3.10 -3.93 12.45
N ASP A 87 -3.13 -5.18 12.81
CA ASP A 87 -2.88 -5.64 14.17
C ASP A 87 -1.43 -5.42 14.57
N ASN A 88 -0.45 -5.75 13.71
CA ASN A 88 0.96 -5.47 13.92
C ASN A 88 1.23 -3.98 14.15
N GLU A 89 0.67 -3.11 13.32
CA GLU A 89 0.84 -1.67 13.46
C GLU A 89 0.17 -1.10 14.72
N ARG A 90 -0.97 -1.68 15.13
CA ARG A 90 -1.65 -1.29 16.37
C ARG A 90 -0.88 -1.74 17.62
N GLU A 91 -0.26 -2.90 17.60
CA GLU A 91 0.64 -3.39 18.68
C GLU A 91 1.85 -2.47 18.84
N GLN A 92 2.32 -1.85 17.76
CA GLN A 92 3.36 -0.82 17.80
C GLN A 92 2.85 0.56 18.23
N GLY A 93 1.58 0.69 18.60
CA GLY A 93 0.97 1.92 19.12
C GLY A 93 0.32 2.81 18.08
N LEU A 94 0.22 2.37 16.83
CA LEU A 94 -0.43 3.16 15.78
C LEU A 94 -1.96 3.10 15.92
N GLN A 95 -2.62 4.25 15.83
CA GLN A 95 -4.08 4.31 15.89
C GLN A 95 -4.68 4.01 14.50
N LEU A 96 -5.01 2.73 14.27
CA LEU A 96 -5.73 2.25 13.11
C LEU A 96 -7.11 1.71 13.51
N HIS A 97 -8.08 1.82 12.60
CA HIS A 97 -9.39 1.21 12.81
C HIS A 97 -9.29 -0.32 12.83
N PRO A 98 -9.94 -1.04 13.77
CA PRO A 98 -9.73 -2.48 14.00
C PRO A 98 -10.46 -3.39 13.00
N ASP A 99 -10.81 -2.91 11.83
CA ASP A 99 -11.45 -3.69 10.76
C ASP A 99 -10.42 -4.22 9.75
N ALA A 100 -10.77 -5.23 8.97
CA ALA A 100 -9.95 -5.78 7.90
C ALA A 100 -10.18 -5.01 6.58
N VAL A 101 -10.05 -3.67 6.62
CA VAL A 101 -10.24 -2.79 5.45
C VAL A 101 -9.04 -1.86 5.27
N MET A 102 -8.59 -1.72 4.04
CA MET A 102 -7.64 -0.71 3.57
C MET A 102 -8.42 0.40 2.89
N ASP A 103 -8.54 1.54 3.55
CA ASP A 103 -9.16 2.73 2.96
C ASP A 103 -8.14 3.60 2.24
N PRO A 104 -8.54 4.23 1.11
CA PRO A 104 -7.72 5.23 0.47
C PRO A 104 -7.48 6.41 1.41
N PHE A 105 -6.27 6.95 1.42
CA PHE A 105 -5.99 8.16 2.18
C PHE A 105 -6.46 9.42 1.43
N ARG A 106 -6.79 10.47 2.19
CA ARG A 106 -7.35 11.72 1.65
C ARG A 106 -6.26 12.70 1.21
N ASP A 107 -6.65 13.59 0.31
CA ASP A 107 -5.85 14.74 -0.12
C ASP A 107 -4.44 14.38 -0.64
N ASN A 108 -4.29 13.15 -1.14
CA ASN A 108 -2.99 12.61 -1.55
C ASN A 108 -1.92 12.75 -0.46
N ASP A 109 -2.34 12.65 0.81
CA ASP A 109 -1.44 12.65 1.96
C ASP A 109 -1.49 11.31 2.71
N PRO A 110 -0.46 10.44 2.59
CA PRO A 110 -0.41 9.15 3.27
C PRO A 110 -0.33 9.28 4.81
N PHE A 111 -0.09 10.49 5.32
CA PHE A 111 -0.12 10.78 6.76
C PHE A 111 -1.48 11.33 7.24
N SER A 112 -2.45 11.48 6.32
CA SER A 112 -3.76 11.99 6.67
C SER A 112 -4.48 11.09 7.68
N VAL A 113 -5.38 11.70 8.47
CA VAL A 113 -6.21 11.02 9.46
C VAL A 113 -7.69 11.24 9.17
N GLY A 114 -8.52 10.31 9.56
CA GLY A 114 -9.96 10.43 9.47
C GLY A 114 -10.47 11.58 10.33
N THR A 115 -11.35 12.41 9.78
CA THR A 115 -11.89 13.59 10.49
C THR A 115 -12.69 13.23 11.73
N ILE A 116 -13.41 12.10 11.70
CA ILE A 116 -14.26 11.62 12.80
C ILE A 116 -13.48 10.67 13.71
N SER A 117 -12.90 9.60 13.15
CA SER A 117 -12.22 8.55 13.93
C SER A 117 -10.89 8.99 14.52
N LYS A 118 -10.27 10.03 13.96
CA LYS A 118 -8.89 10.47 14.28
C LYS A 118 -7.83 9.36 14.08
N THR A 119 -8.20 8.27 13.42
CA THR A 119 -7.29 7.18 13.06
C THR A 119 -6.62 7.46 11.73
N ARG A 120 -5.43 6.89 11.51
CA ARG A 120 -4.74 6.95 10.22
C ARG A 120 -5.44 6.07 9.20
N TYR A 121 -5.33 6.42 7.94
CA TYR A 121 -5.77 5.57 6.84
C TYR A 121 -4.77 4.41 6.68
N ALA A 122 -5.28 3.18 6.77
CA ALA A 122 -4.44 1.98 6.80
C ALA A 122 -3.60 1.82 5.53
N PHE A 123 -4.13 2.18 4.36
CA PHE A 123 -3.35 2.12 3.11
C PHE A 123 -2.19 3.13 3.09
N GLY A 124 -2.36 4.32 3.67
CA GLY A 124 -1.27 5.29 3.81
C GLY A 124 -0.14 4.78 4.70
N VAL A 125 -0.47 4.05 5.77
CA VAL A 125 0.53 3.39 6.63
C VAL A 125 1.24 2.29 5.87
N LEU A 126 0.52 1.39 5.20
CA LEU A 126 1.08 0.30 4.40
C LEU A 126 2.02 0.83 3.31
N HIS A 127 1.63 1.90 2.61
CA HIS A 127 2.45 2.57 1.61
C HIS A 127 3.78 3.08 2.20
N ASN A 128 3.73 3.71 3.37
CA ASN A 128 4.93 4.24 4.02
C ASN A 128 5.84 3.13 4.55
N VAL A 129 5.28 2.09 5.16
CA VAL A 129 6.05 0.92 5.64
C VAL A 129 6.77 0.25 4.46
N ALA A 130 6.08 -0.08 3.40
CA ALA A 130 6.68 -0.69 2.22
C ALA A 130 7.78 0.19 1.60
N GLY A 131 7.58 1.51 1.55
CA GLY A 131 8.57 2.46 1.06
C GLY A 131 9.83 2.52 1.91
N ASN A 132 9.69 2.49 3.24
CA ASN A 132 10.81 2.50 4.18
C ASN A 132 11.62 1.20 4.10
N LEU A 133 10.97 0.06 4.15
CA LEU A 133 11.63 -1.26 4.07
C LEU A 133 12.52 -1.40 2.84
N GLN A 134 12.11 -0.82 1.72
CA GLN A 134 12.90 -0.87 0.49
C GLN A 134 14.05 0.13 0.45
N ASN A 135 13.90 1.30 1.09
CA ASN A 135 14.98 2.29 1.18
C ASN A 135 16.14 1.81 2.03
N GLU A 136 15.87 1.09 3.12
CA GLU A 136 16.89 0.56 4.03
C GLU A 136 17.73 -0.56 3.39
N SER A 137 17.18 -1.25 2.42
CA SER A 137 17.85 -2.37 1.74
C SER A 137 18.91 -1.94 0.72
N GLY A 138 19.04 -0.65 0.42
CA GLY A 138 19.94 -0.15 -0.64
C GLY A 138 19.58 -0.66 -2.04
N GLY A 139 18.44 -1.34 -2.18
CA GLY A 139 17.94 -1.86 -3.43
C GLY A 139 17.15 -0.82 -4.23
N THR A 140 16.79 -1.19 -5.45
CA THR A 140 15.87 -0.39 -6.27
C THR A 140 14.54 -0.34 -5.55
N ASN A 141 14.12 0.84 -5.13
CA ASN A 141 12.87 1.05 -4.40
C ASN A 141 11.67 0.68 -5.29
N MET A 142 11.15 -0.53 -5.12
CA MET A 142 10.04 -1.05 -5.92
C MET A 142 8.80 -0.18 -5.79
N VAL A 143 8.50 0.35 -4.60
CA VAL A 143 7.33 1.22 -4.38
C VAL A 143 7.42 2.48 -5.23
N VAL A 144 8.60 3.09 -5.31
CA VAL A 144 8.82 4.28 -6.15
C VAL A 144 8.77 3.93 -7.63
N ASN A 145 9.16 2.72 -8.00
CA ASN A 145 9.36 2.28 -9.39
C ASN A 145 8.33 1.25 -9.87
N LEU A 146 7.16 1.11 -9.22
CA LEU A 146 6.14 0.12 -9.61
C LEU A 146 5.82 0.11 -11.12
N LEU A 147 5.92 1.25 -11.80
CA LEU A 147 5.65 1.34 -13.24
C LEU A 147 6.77 0.78 -14.10
N GLU A 148 8.00 0.80 -13.62
CA GLU A 148 9.21 0.38 -14.33
C GLU A 148 9.71 -0.99 -13.87
N ASP A 149 9.42 -1.40 -12.63
CA ASP A 149 9.89 -2.67 -12.06
C ASP A 149 9.24 -3.87 -12.77
N GLU A 150 10.05 -4.76 -13.33
CA GLU A 150 9.61 -5.93 -14.08
C GLU A 150 8.78 -6.91 -13.24
N ARG A 151 8.98 -6.95 -11.92
CA ARG A 151 8.26 -7.81 -10.98
C ARG A 151 6.81 -7.35 -10.74
N THR A 152 6.50 -6.08 -11.03
CA THR A 152 5.14 -5.56 -10.85
C THR A 152 4.17 -6.20 -11.85
N ASP A 153 3.01 -6.61 -11.36
CA ASP A 153 1.94 -7.21 -12.17
C ASP A 153 1.60 -6.35 -13.39
N PRO A 154 1.57 -6.92 -14.62
CA PRO A 154 1.34 -6.16 -15.84
C PRO A 154 -0.02 -5.44 -15.89
N LYS A 155 -1.07 -6.01 -15.29
CA LYS A 155 -2.41 -5.40 -15.22
C LYS A 155 -2.39 -4.19 -14.30
N LEU A 156 -1.72 -4.30 -13.15
CA LEU A 156 -1.52 -3.17 -12.26
C LEU A 156 -0.75 -2.04 -12.95
N LYS A 157 0.34 -2.35 -13.67
CA LYS A 157 1.07 -1.33 -14.46
C LYS A 157 0.17 -0.64 -15.47
N ALA A 158 -0.66 -1.40 -16.19
CA ALA A 158 -1.58 -0.84 -17.16
C ALA A 158 -2.61 0.10 -16.51
N ALA A 159 -3.20 -0.30 -15.38
CA ALA A 159 -4.13 0.52 -14.61
C ALA A 159 -3.48 1.81 -14.13
N LEU A 160 -2.31 1.74 -13.50
CA LEU A 160 -1.57 2.90 -13.00
C LEU A 160 -1.18 3.88 -14.12
N ARG A 161 -0.85 3.38 -15.32
CA ARG A 161 -0.56 4.23 -16.50
C ARG A 161 -1.80 4.93 -17.06
N ALA A 162 -2.94 4.23 -17.06
CA ALA A 162 -4.21 4.77 -17.54
C ALA A 162 -4.70 5.95 -16.69
N THR A 163 -4.58 5.86 -15.37
CA THR A 163 -5.07 6.88 -14.43
C THR A 163 -4.25 8.16 -14.40
N ARG A 164 -3.02 8.18 -14.92
CA ARG A 164 -2.21 9.40 -15.07
C ARG A 164 -2.94 10.52 -15.86
N LYS A 165 -3.84 10.16 -16.76
CA LYS A 165 -4.62 11.14 -17.55
C LYS A 165 -5.71 11.81 -16.72
N GLN A 166 -6.28 11.12 -15.72
CA GLN A 166 -7.36 11.65 -14.88
C GLN A 166 -6.84 12.57 -13.77
N ALA A 167 -5.71 12.28 -13.16
CA ALA A 167 -5.13 13.13 -12.12
C ALA A 167 -4.82 14.56 -12.59
N ARG A 168 -4.57 14.77 -13.89
CA ARG A 168 -4.41 16.10 -14.47
C ARG A 168 -5.70 16.89 -14.60
N GLN A 169 -6.88 16.27 -14.58
CA GLN A 169 -8.18 16.95 -14.67
C GLN A 169 -8.67 17.49 -13.32
N TYR A 170 -8.23 16.91 -12.20
CA TYR A 170 -8.61 17.35 -10.86
C TYR A 170 -7.61 18.34 -10.21
N ALA A 171 -6.51 18.65 -10.88
CA ALA A 171 -5.49 19.60 -10.41
C ALA A 171 -5.69 21.02 -11.01
N ARG A 172 -6.92 21.38 -11.42
CA ARG A 172 -7.28 22.73 -11.89
C ARG A 172 -8.26 23.39 -10.95
#